data_3edd6daee10c880996ef32512a546609
#
_entry.id   3edd6daee10c880996ef32512a546609
#
_cell.length_a   1.000
_cell.length_b   1.000
_cell.length_c   1.000
_cell.angle_alpha   90.00
_cell.angle_beta   90.00
_cell.angle_gamma   90.00
#
_symmetry.space_group_name_H-M   'P 1'
#
loop_
_entity.id
_entity.type
_entity.pdbx_description
1 polymer ?
#
loop_
_entity_poly.entity_id
_entity_poly.type
_entity_poly.pdbx_seq_one_letter_code
_entity_poly.pdbx_strand_id
1 'polypeptide(L)'
;MAHPHFEAVNLISDPIHGYIELTKRLAPEQAVRAGLPSEDAAEEDLLDTKWLQRLRRVSQLQSARWVFPGGEHSRFVHALGVMHEAGLWARALYPTLREQLVADTLTEGEASEHAIPSEALVVETARVAGLLHDVGHGPFAHFFDEHVLYRYAAPAHPSRDPAKRLTHEDLGQAIVEQELGRLIGDLRRAPHAESERAAFAEGEAIEPAWIGFLISKPPLRDPTIPLWVRRLQPLFSGIFTVDNLDYVRRDAYMTGVAAHGLVDADRLRRYAFISERGLALYEPGLGALEMFLTARLFLYNTIYFHRTVRAIDLDLAEAFAPAVDALFGQRNPLEDLPAYADLDEYALIHQAARWARGEDVSEDVSPGDRRVTPGVAGLWRGILLRRPTWRTVREIRRDSRSGLSQSEIEAQLTAEMGAASANGRLRLDLAVADARPQNPILAEGQLIVARRDGTLDSAPLETLLERLPAVVVVGRAYERAA
;
A
#
# COMPACT_ATOMS: atom_id res chain seq x y z
N MET A 1 38.32 -16.50 0.18
CA MET A 1 37.49 -15.66 -0.70
C MET A 1 36.06 -15.88 -0.33
N ALA A 2 35.24 -14.82 -0.24
CA ALA A 2 33.81 -14.97 0.01
C ALA A 2 33.14 -15.71 -1.16
N HIS A 3 32.08 -16.44 -0.90
CA HIS A 3 31.30 -17.06 -1.95
C HIS A 3 30.69 -15.97 -2.85
N PRO A 4 30.70 -16.09 -4.18
CA PRO A 4 30.22 -15.03 -5.09
C PRO A 4 28.81 -14.49 -4.77
N HIS A 5 27.90 -15.36 -4.31
CA HIS A 5 26.57 -14.96 -3.89
C HIS A 5 26.59 -13.87 -2.80
N PHE A 6 27.45 -13.99 -1.79
CA PHE A 6 27.54 -12.98 -0.71
C PHE A 6 28.21 -11.68 -1.15
N GLU A 7 28.93 -11.71 -2.27
CA GLU A 7 29.48 -10.47 -2.88
C GLU A 7 28.37 -9.69 -3.62
N ALA A 8 27.31 -10.37 -4.08
CA ALA A 8 26.30 -9.82 -4.97
C ALA A 8 25.04 -9.30 -4.26
N VAL A 9 24.86 -9.61 -2.97
CA VAL A 9 23.68 -9.20 -2.21
C VAL A 9 24.07 -8.61 -0.85
N ASN A 10 23.25 -7.67 -0.37
CA ASN A 10 23.21 -7.22 1.01
C ASN A 10 22.05 -7.88 1.74
N LEU A 11 22.18 -8.05 3.06
CA LEU A 11 21.15 -8.59 3.93
C LEU A 11 20.65 -7.52 4.88
N ILE A 12 19.35 -7.32 4.93
CA ILE A 12 18.68 -6.46 5.91
C ILE A 12 17.92 -7.35 6.87
N SER A 13 18.15 -7.19 8.17
CA SER A 13 17.36 -7.86 9.20
C SER A 13 15.99 -7.22 9.32
N ASP A 14 14.93 -8.02 9.31
CA ASP A 14 13.55 -7.57 9.45
C ASP A 14 12.79 -8.47 10.46
N PRO A 15 12.01 -7.89 11.38
CA PRO A 15 11.35 -8.67 12.44
C PRO A 15 10.22 -9.58 11.93
N ILE A 16 9.72 -9.35 10.70
CA ILE A 16 8.63 -10.11 10.10
C ILE A 16 9.17 -11.17 9.15
N HIS A 17 10.19 -10.82 8.35
CA HIS A 17 10.70 -11.66 7.26
C HIS A 17 12.05 -12.34 7.59
N GLY A 18 12.65 -12.01 8.74
CA GLY A 18 13.98 -12.47 9.09
C GLY A 18 15.06 -11.70 8.32
N TYR A 19 15.43 -12.17 7.13
CA TYR A 19 16.40 -11.50 6.28
C TYR A 19 15.80 -11.17 4.92
N ILE A 20 15.98 -9.92 4.51
CA ILE A 20 15.62 -9.42 3.19
C ILE A 20 16.90 -9.22 2.40
N GLU A 21 17.01 -9.90 1.26
CA GLU A 21 18.12 -9.73 0.33
C GLU A 21 17.89 -8.52 -0.57
N LEU A 22 18.98 -7.80 -0.84
CA LEU A 22 19.04 -6.68 -1.80
C LEU A 22 20.18 -6.89 -2.75
N THR A 23 19.96 -6.68 -4.03
CA THR A 23 21.08 -6.60 -4.97
C THR A 23 21.91 -5.37 -4.67
N LYS A 24 23.24 -5.50 -4.78
CA LYS A 24 24.18 -4.39 -4.65
C LYS A 24 25.02 -4.26 -5.90
N ARG A 25 25.46 -3.04 -6.20
CA ARG A 25 26.33 -2.79 -7.35
C ARG A 25 27.63 -3.55 -7.22
N LEU A 26 27.98 -4.28 -8.26
CA LEU A 26 29.25 -5.02 -8.35
C LEU A 26 30.27 -4.25 -9.16
N ALA A 27 31.51 -4.21 -8.68
CA ALA A 27 32.62 -3.81 -9.54
C ALA A 27 32.74 -4.80 -10.72
N PRO A 28 33.19 -4.37 -11.91
CA PRO A 28 33.25 -5.24 -13.08
C PRO A 28 33.98 -6.57 -12.84
N GLU A 29 35.05 -6.56 -12.05
CA GLU A 29 35.82 -7.77 -11.69
C GLU A 29 35.02 -8.70 -10.77
N GLN A 30 34.16 -8.14 -9.91
CA GLN A 30 33.30 -8.94 -9.05
C GLN A 30 32.15 -9.55 -9.86
N ALA A 31 31.54 -8.81 -10.77
CA ALA A 31 30.50 -9.30 -11.66
C ALA A 31 31.01 -10.49 -12.49
N VAL A 32 32.17 -10.37 -13.10
CA VAL A 32 32.84 -11.47 -13.86
C VAL A 32 33.04 -12.70 -12.97
N ARG A 33 33.57 -12.53 -11.75
CA ARG A 33 33.77 -13.67 -10.83
C ARG A 33 32.48 -14.34 -10.40
N ALA A 34 31.41 -13.56 -10.26
CA ALA A 34 30.09 -14.06 -9.86
C ALA A 34 29.32 -14.68 -11.04
N GLY A 35 29.79 -14.53 -12.28
CA GLY A 35 29.04 -14.92 -13.48
C GLY A 35 27.79 -14.08 -13.69
N LEU A 36 27.80 -12.83 -13.21
CA LEU A 36 26.67 -11.88 -13.27
C LEU A 36 26.96 -10.77 -14.26
N PRO A 37 25.95 -10.14 -14.86
CA PRO A 37 26.15 -8.98 -15.72
C PRO A 37 26.75 -7.81 -14.94
N SER A 38 27.56 -7.01 -15.61
CA SER A 38 27.91 -5.68 -15.10
C SER A 38 26.66 -4.81 -15.14
N GLU A 39 26.34 -4.16 -14.03
CA GLU A 39 25.16 -3.34 -13.87
C GLU A 39 25.54 -1.89 -13.69
N ASP A 40 24.71 -1.00 -14.25
CA ASP A 40 24.78 0.43 -13.96
C ASP A 40 23.98 0.81 -12.71
N ALA A 41 23.00 -0.03 -12.28
CA ALA A 41 22.21 0.13 -11.08
C ALA A 41 21.92 -1.21 -10.38
N ALA A 42 21.62 -1.14 -9.07
CA ALA A 42 21.16 -2.24 -8.24
C ALA A 42 20.02 -1.76 -7.35
N GLU A 43 19.30 -2.68 -6.65
CA GLU A 43 18.22 -2.29 -5.71
C GLU A 43 18.71 -1.35 -4.61
N GLU A 44 19.98 -1.47 -4.16
CA GLU A 44 20.53 -0.54 -3.17
C GLU A 44 20.56 0.90 -3.68
N ASP A 45 20.77 1.15 -4.98
CA ASP A 45 20.77 2.49 -5.55
C ASP A 45 19.36 3.10 -5.54
N LEU A 46 18.30 2.29 -5.78
CA LEU A 46 16.92 2.73 -5.60
C LEU A 46 16.65 3.07 -4.14
N LEU A 47 17.09 2.20 -3.23
CA LEU A 47 16.90 2.37 -1.80
C LEU A 47 17.53 3.66 -1.28
N ASP A 48 18.69 4.03 -1.79
CA ASP A 48 19.44 5.21 -1.37
C ASP A 48 18.97 6.53 -2.01
N THR A 49 17.93 6.47 -2.85
CA THR A 49 17.32 7.70 -3.39
C THR A 49 16.62 8.52 -2.30
N LYS A 50 16.52 9.84 -2.52
CA LYS A 50 15.75 10.75 -1.64
C LYS A 50 14.31 10.29 -1.45
N TRP A 51 13.72 9.65 -2.47
CA TRP A 51 12.32 9.21 -2.48
C TRP A 51 12.07 8.06 -1.53
N LEU A 52 12.93 7.04 -1.53
CA LEU A 52 12.84 5.92 -0.60
C LEU A 52 13.25 6.35 0.81
N GLN A 53 14.34 7.10 0.95
CA GLN A 53 14.80 7.57 2.27
C GLN A 53 13.78 8.50 2.95
N ARG A 54 12.96 9.23 2.18
CA ARG A 54 11.84 10.03 2.69
C ARG A 54 10.82 9.17 3.45
N LEU A 55 10.55 7.94 3.00
CA LEU A 55 9.61 7.03 3.67
C LEU A 55 10.01 6.65 5.11
N ARG A 56 11.29 6.82 5.48
CA ARG A 56 11.73 6.68 6.90
C ARG A 56 11.08 7.72 7.80
N ARG A 57 10.66 8.85 7.23
CA ARG A 57 10.06 9.98 7.94
C ARG A 57 8.55 10.10 7.70
N VAL A 58 7.92 9.02 7.22
CA VAL A 58 6.46 8.88 7.09
C VAL A 58 6.04 7.64 7.89
N SER A 59 5.20 7.83 8.90
CA SER A 59 4.72 6.76 9.77
C SER A 59 3.75 5.84 9.03
N GLN A 60 3.86 4.52 9.27
CA GLN A 60 2.91 3.55 8.75
C GLN A 60 1.51 3.72 9.37
N LEU A 61 1.47 3.91 10.67
CA LEU A 61 0.22 3.89 11.45
C LEU A 61 -0.40 5.27 11.71
N GLN A 62 0.11 6.33 11.07
CA GLN A 62 -0.48 7.67 11.16
C GLN A 62 -0.78 8.08 12.62
N SER A 63 -2.03 8.44 12.92
CA SER A 63 -2.50 8.83 14.25
C SER A 63 -2.52 7.67 15.28
N ALA A 64 -2.59 6.41 14.83
CA ALA A 64 -2.62 5.26 15.74
C ALA A 64 -1.33 5.13 16.59
N ARG A 65 -0.22 5.67 16.13
CA ARG A 65 1.05 5.73 16.88
C ARG A 65 0.91 6.39 18.27
N TRP A 66 0.03 7.37 18.41
CA TRP A 66 -0.23 8.02 19.71
C TRP A 66 -1.04 7.14 20.65
N VAL A 67 -1.67 6.07 20.17
CA VAL A 67 -2.47 5.14 20.98
C VAL A 67 -1.69 3.85 21.24
N PHE A 68 -0.97 3.36 20.25
CA PHE A 68 -0.14 2.15 20.30
C PHE A 68 1.34 2.50 20.31
N PRO A 69 2.01 2.55 21.49
CA PRO A 69 3.38 3.07 21.59
C PRO A 69 4.42 2.31 20.77
N GLY A 70 4.21 1.02 20.48
CA GLY A 70 5.07 0.24 19.60
C GLY A 70 4.86 0.52 18.12
N GLY A 71 3.77 1.19 17.74
CA GLY A 71 3.37 1.46 16.36
C GLY A 71 4.10 2.65 15.71
N GLU A 72 5.41 2.79 15.97
CA GLU A 72 6.26 3.89 15.49
C GLU A 72 7.06 3.54 14.23
N HIS A 73 6.78 2.40 13.60
CA HIS A 73 7.48 1.99 12.40
C HIS A 73 7.10 2.86 11.20
N SER A 74 8.07 3.03 10.31
CA SER A 74 7.94 3.86 9.12
C SER A 74 7.46 3.06 7.91
N ARG A 75 6.96 3.76 6.88
CA ARG A 75 6.66 3.17 5.57
C ARG A 75 7.87 2.59 4.88
N PHE A 76 9.06 3.04 5.22
CA PHE A 76 10.30 2.48 4.68
C PHE A 76 10.48 0.99 4.99
N VAL A 77 10.29 0.57 6.25
CA VAL A 77 10.43 -0.85 6.61
C VAL A 77 9.30 -1.70 6.06
N HIS A 78 8.09 -1.13 5.89
CA HIS A 78 6.99 -1.75 5.21
C HIS A 78 7.30 -1.95 3.72
N ALA A 79 7.78 -0.94 3.01
CA ALA A 79 8.16 -1.02 1.60
C ALA A 79 9.21 -2.12 1.34
N LEU A 80 10.19 -2.29 2.23
CA LEU A 80 11.16 -3.40 2.18
C LEU A 80 10.47 -4.76 2.34
N GLY A 81 9.52 -4.88 3.26
CA GLY A 81 8.76 -6.11 3.47
C GLY A 81 7.89 -6.46 2.26
N VAL A 82 7.22 -5.46 1.67
CA VAL A 82 6.41 -5.65 0.46
C VAL A 82 7.27 -6.03 -0.74
N MET A 83 8.44 -5.43 -0.90
CA MET A 83 9.43 -5.83 -1.90
C MET A 83 9.80 -7.32 -1.75
N HIS A 84 10.11 -7.74 -0.54
CA HIS A 84 10.46 -9.13 -0.24
C HIS A 84 9.33 -10.10 -0.57
N GLU A 85 8.11 -9.83 -0.08
CA GLU A 85 6.92 -10.63 -0.38
C GLU A 85 6.65 -10.70 -1.88
N ALA A 86 6.72 -9.57 -2.58
CA ALA A 86 6.51 -9.52 -4.03
C ALA A 86 7.49 -10.43 -4.79
N GLY A 87 8.76 -10.43 -4.39
CA GLY A 87 9.75 -11.34 -4.96
C GLY A 87 9.46 -12.81 -4.69
N LEU A 88 9.08 -13.17 -3.46
CA LEU A 88 8.71 -14.54 -3.10
C LEU A 88 7.48 -15.03 -3.90
N TRP A 89 6.47 -14.17 -4.03
CA TRP A 89 5.26 -14.48 -4.79
C TRP A 89 5.53 -14.60 -6.29
N ALA A 90 6.26 -13.66 -6.88
CA ALA A 90 6.61 -13.69 -8.29
C ALA A 90 7.37 -14.98 -8.66
N ARG A 91 8.32 -15.37 -7.83
CA ARG A 91 9.08 -16.63 -8.00
C ARG A 91 8.18 -17.85 -7.91
N ALA A 92 7.29 -17.89 -6.92
CA ALA A 92 6.38 -19.05 -6.75
C ALA A 92 5.37 -19.17 -7.90
N LEU A 93 4.92 -18.04 -8.46
CA LEU A 93 3.95 -18.01 -9.56
C LEU A 93 4.59 -18.17 -10.94
N TYR A 94 5.89 -17.92 -11.07
CA TYR A 94 6.56 -17.93 -12.38
C TYR A 94 6.36 -19.20 -13.21
N PRO A 95 6.46 -20.43 -12.65
CA PRO A 95 6.25 -21.64 -13.43
C PRO A 95 4.90 -21.67 -14.13
N THR A 96 3.81 -21.39 -13.41
CA THR A 96 2.46 -21.39 -13.96
C THR A 96 2.17 -20.18 -14.83
N LEU A 97 2.75 -19.01 -14.53
CA LEU A 97 2.71 -17.83 -15.39
C LEU A 97 3.33 -18.18 -16.77
N ARG A 98 4.52 -18.78 -16.77
CA ARG A 98 5.20 -19.21 -18.00
C ARG A 98 4.38 -20.21 -18.81
N GLU A 99 3.78 -21.22 -18.15
CA GLU A 99 2.91 -22.19 -18.80
C GLU A 99 1.73 -21.52 -19.50
N GLN A 100 1.07 -20.55 -18.85
CA GLN A 100 -0.05 -19.82 -19.43
C GLN A 100 0.37 -18.92 -20.59
N LEU A 101 1.54 -18.27 -20.52
CA LEU A 101 2.05 -17.45 -21.63
C LEU A 101 2.37 -18.31 -22.86
N VAL A 102 2.94 -19.51 -22.66
CA VAL A 102 3.15 -20.48 -23.75
C VAL A 102 1.82 -20.92 -24.36
N ALA A 103 0.81 -21.22 -23.54
CA ALA A 103 -0.51 -21.63 -24.03
C ALA A 103 -1.20 -20.52 -24.84
N ASP A 104 -1.09 -19.27 -24.39
CA ASP A 104 -1.65 -18.11 -25.12
C ASP A 104 -0.98 -17.92 -26.49
N THR A 105 0.36 -18.03 -26.56
CA THR A 105 1.12 -17.94 -27.81
C THR A 105 0.68 -19.00 -28.81
N LEU A 106 0.39 -20.23 -28.36
CA LEU A 106 -0.08 -21.30 -29.23
C LEU A 106 -1.51 -21.10 -29.75
N THR A 107 -2.38 -20.40 -29.01
CA THR A 107 -3.77 -20.18 -29.39
C THR A 107 -3.95 -18.96 -30.30
N GLU A 108 -3.13 -17.92 -30.14
CA GLU A 108 -3.24 -16.66 -30.91
C GLU A 108 -2.44 -16.70 -32.23
N GLY A 109 -1.65 -17.75 -32.49
CA GLY A 109 -0.81 -17.94 -33.67
C GLY A 109 0.44 -17.06 -33.66
N GLU A 110 1.23 -17.15 -34.76
CA GLU A 110 2.55 -16.46 -34.90
C GLU A 110 2.50 -14.91 -34.78
N ALA A 111 1.31 -14.31 -34.66
CA ALA A 111 1.14 -12.86 -34.48
C ALA A 111 1.37 -12.39 -33.03
N SER A 112 1.48 -13.29 -32.07
CA SER A 112 1.73 -12.96 -30.67
C SER A 112 3.21 -13.23 -30.34
N GLU A 113 4.09 -12.31 -30.74
CA GLU A 113 5.46 -12.23 -30.22
C GLU A 113 5.47 -11.75 -28.77
N HIS A 114 4.72 -12.42 -27.90
CA HIS A 114 4.88 -12.20 -26.47
C HIS A 114 6.13 -12.96 -26.03
N ALA A 115 7.26 -12.28 -26.03
CA ALA A 115 8.47 -12.81 -25.46
C ALA A 115 8.19 -13.31 -24.03
N ILE A 116 8.49 -14.58 -23.77
CA ILE A 116 8.36 -15.14 -22.42
C ILE A 116 9.47 -14.53 -21.59
N PRO A 117 9.17 -13.72 -20.55
CA PRO A 117 10.17 -13.07 -19.74
C PRO A 117 10.99 -14.09 -18.96
N SER A 118 12.26 -13.75 -18.66
CA SER A 118 13.05 -14.52 -17.70
C SER A 118 12.44 -14.47 -16.30
N GLU A 119 12.72 -15.49 -15.47
CA GLU A 119 12.29 -15.49 -14.07
C GLU A 119 12.83 -14.26 -13.33
N ALA A 120 14.09 -13.90 -13.58
CA ALA A 120 14.73 -12.75 -12.95
C ALA A 120 14.02 -11.43 -13.28
N LEU A 121 13.63 -11.22 -14.54
CA LEU A 121 12.88 -10.03 -14.94
C LEU A 121 11.52 -9.95 -14.22
N VAL A 122 10.78 -11.06 -14.15
CA VAL A 122 9.47 -11.12 -13.47
C VAL A 122 9.61 -10.84 -11.99
N VAL A 123 10.58 -11.47 -11.33
CA VAL A 123 10.85 -11.32 -9.90
C VAL A 123 11.27 -9.89 -9.58
N GLU A 124 12.22 -9.33 -10.34
CA GLU A 124 12.72 -7.99 -10.07
C GLU A 124 11.66 -6.93 -10.35
N THR A 125 10.87 -7.06 -11.41
CA THR A 125 9.74 -6.16 -11.68
C THR A 125 8.75 -6.15 -10.52
N ALA A 126 8.38 -7.31 -9.99
CA ALA A 126 7.49 -7.40 -8.84
C ALA A 126 8.12 -6.79 -7.57
N ARG A 127 9.41 -7.04 -7.33
CA ARG A 127 10.15 -6.48 -6.19
C ARG A 127 10.21 -4.96 -6.24
N VAL A 128 10.57 -4.39 -7.38
CA VAL A 128 10.63 -2.93 -7.58
C VAL A 128 9.24 -2.32 -7.41
N ALA A 129 8.20 -2.94 -7.95
CA ALA A 129 6.82 -2.48 -7.74
C ALA A 129 6.43 -2.51 -6.25
N GLY A 130 6.79 -3.59 -5.53
CA GLY A 130 6.59 -3.70 -4.09
C GLY A 130 7.37 -2.65 -3.29
N LEU A 131 8.61 -2.36 -3.66
CA LEU A 131 9.43 -1.34 -3.01
C LEU A 131 8.85 0.07 -3.19
N LEU A 132 8.29 0.36 -4.36
CA LEU A 132 7.88 1.70 -4.76
C LEU A 132 6.36 1.95 -4.60
N HIS A 133 5.55 0.95 -4.18
CA HIS A 133 4.09 1.08 -4.15
C HIS A 133 3.59 2.26 -3.33
N ASP A 134 4.29 2.60 -2.26
CA ASP A 134 3.98 3.67 -1.30
C ASP A 134 4.81 4.95 -1.49
N VAL A 135 5.67 5.03 -2.52
CA VAL A 135 6.63 6.15 -2.70
C VAL A 135 5.95 7.50 -2.82
N GLY A 136 4.71 7.53 -3.30
CA GLY A 136 3.91 8.73 -3.47
C GLY A 136 3.23 9.26 -2.20
N HIS A 137 3.25 8.55 -1.07
CA HIS A 137 2.58 9.00 0.15
C HIS A 137 3.21 10.27 0.75
N GLY A 138 2.35 11.20 1.18
CA GLY A 138 2.71 12.38 1.96
C GLY A 138 2.69 12.15 3.47
N PRO A 139 2.90 13.20 4.26
CA PRO A 139 2.76 13.12 5.72
C PRO A 139 1.39 12.58 6.11
N PHE A 140 1.33 11.66 7.07
CA PHE A 140 0.10 11.00 7.49
C PHE A 140 -0.63 10.24 6.37
N ALA A 141 0.05 9.92 5.28
CA ALA A 141 -0.37 8.99 4.23
C ALA A 141 -1.80 9.26 3.71
N HIS A 142 -2.77 8.38 3.97
CA HIS A 142 -4.15 8.54 3.49
C HIS A 142 -4.83 9.83 3.95
N PHE A 143 -4.44 10.38 5.10
CA PHE A 143 -4.88 11.71 5.51
C PHE A 143 -4.45 12.80 4.52
N PHE A 144 -3.25 12.66 3.96
CA PHE A 144 -2.76 13.56 2.93
C PHE A 144 -3.61 13.46 1.65
N ASP A 145 -3.99 12.25 1.25
CA ASP A 145 -4.87 12.02 0.10
C ASP A 145 -6.24 12.72 0.32
N GLU A 146 -6.87 12.46 1.46
CA GLU A 146 -8.22 12.93 1.77
C GLU A 146 -8.30 14.46 1.97
N HIS A 147 -7.28 15.08 2.52
CA HIS A 147 -7.34 16.47 2.95
C HIS A 147 -6.51 17.44 2.09
N VAL A 148 -5.53 16.93 1.33
CA VAL A 148 -4.64 17.74 0.49
C VAL A 148 -4.79 17.37 -0.98
N LEU A 149 -4.52 16.11 -1.37
CA LEU A 149 -4.56 15.69 -2.77
C LEU A 149 -5.95 15.77 -3.39
N TYR A 150 -6.99 15.53 -2.61
CA TYR A 150 -8.40 15.67 -3.03
C TYR A 150 -8.73 17.01 -3.68
N ARG A 151 -7.96 18.07 -3.42
CA ARG A 151 -8.14 19.41 -4.02
C ARG A 151 -7.81 19.44 -5.52
N TYR A 152 -7.00 18.49 -5.99
CA TYR A 152 -6.46 18.46 -7.34
C TYR A 152 -7.12 17.35 -8.17
N ALA A 153 -7.24 17.59 -9.48
CA ALA A 153 -7.68 16.56 -10.41
C ALA A 153 -6.57 15.54 -10.65
N ALA A 154 -6.94 14.27 -10.78
CA ALA A 154 -5.99 13.25 -11.23
C ALA A 154 -5.57 13.52 -12.69
N PRO A 155 -4.37 13.05 -13.10
CA PRO A 155 -3.95 13.10 -14.49
C PRO A 155 -4.97 12.44 -15.42
N ALA A 156 -5.21 13.07 -16.58
CA ALA A 156 -6.14 12.52 -17.55
C ALA A 156 -5.63 11.17 -18.10
N HIS A 157 -6.50 10.18 -18.12
CA HIS A 157 -6.22 8.88 -18.70
C HIS A 157 -7.48 8.33 -19.39
N PRO A 158 -7.39 7.71 -20.60
CA PRO A 158 -8.57 7.27 -21.36
C PRO A 158 -9.51 6.31 -20.62
N SER A 159 -8.97 5.50 -19.70
CA SER A 159 -9.76 4.53 -18.91
C SER A 159 -10.18 5.05 -17.53
N ARG A 160 -9.93 6.31 -17.20
CA ARG A 160 -10.13 6.88 -15.86
C ARG A 160 -11.33 7.83 -15.87
N ASP A 161 -12.13 7.82 -14.80
CA ASP A 161 -13.18 8.80 -14.59
C ASP A 161 -12.58 10.22 -14.54
N PRO A 162 -13.06 11.15 -15.38
CA PRO A 162 -12.60 12.55 -15.35
C PRO A 162 -12.81 13.27 -14.02
N ALA A 163 -13.73 12.78 -13.18
CA ALA A 163 -13.97 13.32 -11.84
C ALA A 163 -13.00 12.79 -10.78
N LYS A 164 -12.13 11.82 -11.12
CA LYS A 164 -11.18 11.25 -10.18
C LYS A 164 -10.22 12.32 -9.64
N ARG A 165 -10.00 12.28 -8.35
CA ARG A 165 -9.06 13.16 -7.65
C ARG A 165 -7.67 12.53 -7.59
N LEU A 166 -6.67 13.40 -7.44
CA LEU A 166 -5.27 13.00 -7.31
C LEU A 166 -5.09 12.11 -6.08
N THR A 167 -4.30 11.06 -6.23
CA THR A 167 -3.97 10.11 -5.16
C THR A 167 -2.46 9.93 -5.03
N HIS A 168 -2.02 9.31 -3.94
CA HIS A 168 -0.61 8.94 -3.77
C HIS A 168 -0.13 7.96 -4.83
N GLU A 169 -1.00 7.09 -5.39
CA GLU A 169 -0.62 6.21 -6.51
C GLU A 169 -0.28 7.01 -7.77
N ASP A 170 -1.03 8.10 -8.05
CA ASP A 170 -0.73 8.98 -9.19
C ASP A 170 0.62 9.70 -8.99
N LEU A 171 0.91 10.15 -7.76
CA LEU A 171 2.22 10.71 -7.41
C LEU A 171 3.32 9.64 -7.49
N GLY A 172 3.05 8.43 -7.02
CA GLY A 172 3.96 7.30 -7.10
C GLY A 172 4.32 6.98 -8.56
N GLN A 173 3.34 6.93 -9.45
CA GLN A 173 3.57 6.74 -10.87
C GLN A 173 4.46 7.84 -11.46
N ALA A 174 4.18 9.11 -11.16
CA ALA A 174 4.99 10.22 -11.64
C ALA A 174 6.44 10.17 -11.13
N ILE A 175 6.64 9.83 -9.84
CA ILE A 175 7.98 9.67 -9.26
C ILE A 175 8.73 8.53 -9.94
N VAL A 176 8.08 7.38 -10.16
CA VAL A 176 8.66 6.23 -10.86
C VAL A 176 9.11 6.60 -12.27
N GLU A 177 8.26 7.28 -13.05
CA GLU A 177 8.54 7.58 -14.44
C GLU A 177 9.55 8.73 -14.61
N GLN A 178 9.41 9.80 -13.82
CA GLN A 178 10.18 11.04 -14.02
C GLN A 178 11.49 11.07 -13.22
N GLU A 179 11.52 10.47 -12.02
CA GLU A 179 12.65 10.59 -11.10
C GLU A 179 13.48 9.31 -10.99
N LEU A 180 12.83 8.13 -11.07
CA LEU A 180 13.49 6.83 -10.85
C LEU A 180 13.63 5.99 -12.13
N GLY A 181 13.00 6.42 -13.23
CA GLY A 181 12.89 5.62 -14.45
C GLY A 181 14.24 5.14 -15.00
N ARG A 182 15.27 5.98 -14.95
CA ARG A 182 16.62 5.59 -15.39
C ARG A 182 17.21 4.47 -14.52
N LEU A 183 17.17 4.62 -13.19
CA LEU A 183 17.67 3.58 -12.28
C LEU A 183 16.95 2.25 -12.47
N ILE A 184 15.61 2.30 -12.63
CA ILE A 184 14.77 1.12 -12.86
C ILE A 184 15.17 0.43 -14.18
N GLY A 185 15.33 1.22 -15.27
CA GLY A 185 15.72 0.72 -16.58
C GLY A 185 17.16 0.16 -16.64
N ASP A 186 18.02 0.54 -15.70
CA ASP A 186 19.40 0.07 -15.61
C ASP A 186 19.59 -1.18 -14.73
N LEU A 187 18.54 -1.69 -14.06
CA LEU A 187 18.58 -2.97 -13.34
C LEU A 187 18.72 -4.15 -14.32
N ARG A 188 19.50 -5.15 -13.95
CA ARG A 188 19.78 -6.33 -14.82
C ARG A 188 19.65 -7.67 -14.13
N ARG A 189 19.27 -7.71 -12.87
CA ARG A 189 19.13 -8.96 -12.11
C ARG A 189 18.22 -8.81 -10.89
N ALA A 190 17.76 -9.95 -10.37
CA ALA A 190 17.08 -10.08 -9.10
C ALA A 190 17.98 -10.79 -8.06
N PRO A 191 17.75 -10.65 -6.76
CA PRO A 191 18.38 -11.49 -5.76
C PRO A 191 18.00 -12.96 -6.00
N HIS A 192 18.97 -13.83 -6.10
CA HIS A 192 18.74 -15.27 -6.25
C HIS A 192 19.90 -16.08 -5.66
N ALA A 193 19.57 -17.20 -5.03
CA ALA A 193 20.57 -18.12 -4.49
C ALA A 193 21.44 -18.77 -5.58
N GLU A 194 20.88 -18.97 -6.78
CA GLU A 194 21.56 -19.56 -7.95
C GLU A 194 21.88 -18.43 -8.96
N SER A 195 23.16 -18.13 -9.14
CA SER A 195 23.64 -17.03 -9.98
C SER A 195 23.16 -17.10 -11.44
N GLU A 196 22.97 -18.31 -11.98
CA GLU A 196 22.55 -18.52 -13.37
C GLU A 196 21.10 -18.03 -13.63
N ARG A 197 20.26 -17.95 -12.59
CA ARG A 197 18.87 -17.48 -12.68
C ARG A 197 18.68 -16.05 -12.16
N ALA A 198 19.72 -15.43 -11.69
CA ALA A 198 19.63 -14.08 -11.12
C ALA A 198 19.59 -12.99 -12.20
N ALA A 199 20.23 -13.23 -13.36
CA ALA A 199 20.33 -12.24 -14.43
C ALA A 199 19.11 -12.28 -15.38
N PHE A 200 18.78 -11.10 -15.93
CA PHE A 200 17.81 -11.00 -17.02
C PHE A 200 18.37 -11.66 -18.29
N ALA A 201 17.48 -12.08 -19.17
CA ALA A 201 17.90 -12.56 -20.49
C ALA A 201 18.46 -11.39 -21.32
N GLU A 202 19.22 -11.71 -22.38
CA GLU A 202 19.82 -10.71 -23.27
C GLU A 202 18.71 -9.81 -23.88
N GLY A 203 18.89 -8.50 -23.77
CA GLY A 203 17.95 -7.49 -24.27
C GLY A 203 16.76 -7.19 -23.34
N GLU A 204 16.59 -7.90 -22.23
CA GLU A 204 15.56 -7.59 -21.26
C GLU A 204 15.94 -6.38 -20.38
N ALA A 205 14.94 -5.54 -20.11
CA ALA A 205 14.99 -4.43 -19.15
C ALA A 205 13.61 -4.21 -18.52
N ILE A 206 13.59 -3.60 -17.35
CA ILE A 206 12.33 -3.17 -16.72
C ILE A 206 11.93 -1.81 -17.30
N GLU A 207 10.74 -1.74 -17.88
CA GLU A 207 10.15 -0.47 -18.29
C GLU A 207 9.48 0.21 -17.09
N PRO A 208 9.80 1.48 -16.78
CA PRO A 208 9.19 2.19 -15.65
C PRO A 208 7.66 2.21 -15.69
N ALA A 209 7.07 2.23 -16.88
CA ALA A 209 5.63 2.17 -17.08
C ALA A 209 4.99 0.88 -16.53
N TRP A 210 5.71 -0.25 -16.49
CA TRP A 210 5.22 -1.49 -15.88
C TRP A 210 5.08 -1.36 -14.37
N ILE A 211 6.05 -0.70 -13.74
CA ILE A 211 6.01 -0.41 -12.30
C ILE A 211 4.86 0.55 -12.00
N GLY A 212 4.73 1.64 -12.77
CA GLY A 212 3.62 2.59 -12.66
C GLY A 212 2.25 1.90 -12.79
N PHE A 213 2.11 0.97 -13.75
CA PHE A 213 0.89 0.17 -13.94
C PHE A 213 0.56 -0.69 -12.72
N LEU A 214 1.54 -1.40 -12.16
CA LEU A 214 1.32 -2.26 -10.99
C LEU A 214 0.93 -1.44 -9.74
N ILE A 215 1.52 -0.25 -9.58
CA ILE A 215 1.25 0.64 -8.43
C ILE A 215 -0.12 1.31 -8.56
N SER A 216 -0.43 1.90 -9.73
CA SER A 216 -1.65 2.69 -9.93
C SER A 216 -2.90 1.85 -10.17
N LYS A 217 -2.74 0.54 -10.42
CA LYS A 217 -3.82 -0.45 -10.52
C LYS A 217 -4.93 -0.06 -11.53
N PRO A 218 -4.58 0.41 -12.74
CA PRO A 218 -5.59 0.75 -13.73
C PRO A 218 -6.33 -0.50 -14.21
N PRO A 219 -7.46 -0.36 -14.96
CA PRO A 219 -8.14 -1.49 -15.59
C PRO A 219 -7.19 -2.31 -16.46
N LEU A 220 -7.28 -3.65 -16.40
CA LEU A 220 -6.37 -4.63 -17.06
C LEU A 220 -6.31 -4.55 -18.59
N ARG A 221 -7.04 -3.65 -19.23
CA ARG A 221 -7.20 -3.59 -20.71
C ARG A 221 -6.17 -2.71 -21.43
N ASP A 222 -5.12 -2.27 -20.77
CA ASP A 222 -4.07 -1.50 -21.44
C ASP A 222 -3.22 -2.44 -22.31
N PRO A 223 -3.35 -2.38 -23.65
CA PRO A 223 -2.60 -3.26 -24.55
C PRO A 223 -1.11 -2.90 -24.64
N THR A 224 -0.69 -1.74 -24.16
CA THR A 224 0.73 -1.30 -24.16
C THR A 224 1.53 -1.99 -23.08
N ILE A 225 0.87 -2.53 -22.05
CA ILE A 225 1.48 -3.26 -20.95
C ILE A 225 1.56 -4.76 -21.32
N PRO A 226 2.73 -5.40 -21.23
CA PRO A 226 2.89 -6.82 -21.50
C PRO A 226 1.91 -7.70 -20.73
N LEU A 227 1.43 -8.77 -21.35
CA LEU A 227 0.45 -9.68 -20.75
C LEU A 227 0.93 -10.24 -19.41
N TRP A 228 2.21 -10.58 -19.30
CA TRP A 228 2.77 -11.13 -18.06
C TRP A 228 2.73 -10.12 -16.92
N VAL A 229 2.96 -8.83 -17.15
CA VAL A 229 2.83 -7.75 -16.15
C VAL A 229 1.37 -7.63 -15.71
N ARG A 230 0.44 -7.63 -16.67
CA ARG A 230 -1.00 -7.57 -16.38
C ARG A 230 -1.46 -8.76 -15.53
N ARG A 231 -0.89 -9.95 -15.74
CA ARG A 231 -1.18 -11.17 -14.94
C ARG A 231 -0.63 -11.12 -13.52
N LEU A 232 0.37 -10.26 -13.24
CA LEU A 232 0.88 -10.01 -11.89
C LEU A 232 0.07 -8.96 -11.12
N GLN A 233 -0.75 -8.15 -11.78
CA GLN A 233 -1.49 -7.07 -11.13
C GLN A 233 -2.33 -7.53 -9.93
N PRO A 234 -2.98 -8.72 -9.92
CA PRO A 234 -3.72 -9.19 -8.74
C PRO A 234 -2.88 -9.32 -7.46
N LEU A 235 -1.55 -9.40 -7.55
CA LEU A 235 -0.65 -9.35 -6.38
C LEU A 235 -0.65 -7.98 -5.70
N PHE A 236 -1.05 -6.92 -6.42
CA PHE A 236 -1.09 -5.55 -5.92
C PHE A 236 -2.52 -5.03 -5.69
N SER A 237 -3.54 -5.71 -6.20
CA SER A 237 -4.94 -5.24 -6.18
C SER A 237 -5.99 -6.34 -5.92
N GLY A 238 -5.57 -7.52 -5.45
CA GLY A 238 -6.44 -8.68 -5.19
C GLY A 238 -7.04 -8.73 -3.79
N ILE A 239 -7.67 -9.86 -3.45
CA ILE A 239 -8.23 -10.16 -2.13
C ILE A 239 -7.13 -10.24 -1.08
N PHE A 240 -6.00 -10.80 -1.45
CA PHE A 240 -4.75 -10.77 -0.71
C PHE A 240 -3.69 -10.14 -1.62
N THR A 241 -3.00 -9.14 -1.14
CA THR A 241 -1.94 -8.43 -1.87
C THR A 241 -0.64 -8.56 -1.09
N VAL A 242 0.48 -8.40 -1.78
CA VAL A 242 1.80 -8.40 -1.13
C VAL A 242 1.92 -7.27 -0.10
N ASP A 243 1.25 -6.14 -0.34
CA ASP A 243 1.11 -5.04 0.60
C ASP A 243 0.39 -5.49 1.88
N ASN A 244 -0.83 -6.02 1.78
CA ASN A 244 -1.58 -6.38 2.98
C ASN A 244 -1.07 -7.66 3.66
N LEU A 245 -0.35 -8.52 2.98
CA LEU A 245 0.38 -9.63 3.61
C LEU A 245 1.53 -9.14 4.49
N ASP A 246 2.18 -8.02 4.14
CA ASP A 246 3.20 -7.42 5.00
C ASP A 246 2.55 -6.63 6.15
N TYR A 247 1.68 -5.62 5.85
CA TYR A 247 1.23 -4.73 6.92
C TYR A 247 0.37 -5.45 7.97
N VAL A 248 -0.43 -6.45 7.61
CA VAL A 248 -1.22 -7.19 8.61
C VAL A 248 -0.32 -7.88 9.65
N ARG A 249 0.80 -8.46 9.21
CA ARG A 249 1.78 -9.05 10.13
C ARG A 249 2.59 -8.00 10.87
N ARG A 250 3.08 -6.98 10.15
CA ARG A 250 3.96 -5.93 10.69
C ARG A 250 3.25 -5.06 11.71
N ASP A 251 2.07 -4.54 11.37
CA ASP A 251 1.29 -3.69 12.28
C ASP A 251 0.88 -4.46 13.54
N ALA A 252 0.46 -5.73 13.39
CA ALA A 252 0.15 -6.59 14.53
C ALA A 252 1.37 -6.78 15.44
N TYR A 253 2.53 -7.09 14.86
CA TYR A 253 3.77 -7.31 15.62
C TYR A 253 4.21 -6.02 16.34
N MET A 254 4.30 -4.92 15.61
CA MET A 254 4.79 -3.65 16.12
C MET A 254 3.87 -3.04 17.19
N THR A 255 2.55 -3.22 17.07
CA THR A 255 1.59 -2.74 18.07
C THR A 255 1.41 -3.67 19.25
N GLY A 256 1.97 -4.88 19.20
CA GLY A 256 1.80 -5.92 20.22
C GLY A 256 0.43 -6.61 20.19
N VAL A 257 -0.32 -6.45 19.09
CA VAL A 257 -1.60 -7.14 18.87
C VAL A 257 -1.36 -8.56 18.36
N ALA A 258 -1.92 -9.57 19.02
CA ALA A 258 -1.60 -10.98 18.79
C ALA A 258 -2.16 -11.58 17.48
N ALA A 259 -2.35 -10.75 16.43
CA ALA A 259 -2.87 -11.22 15.14
C ALA A 259 -1.77 -11.69 14.17
N HIS A 260 -0.49 -11.36 14.40
CA HIS A 260 0.60 -11.68 13.48
C HIS A 260 0.78 -13.19 13.24
N GLY A 261 0.53 -14.02 14.24
CA GLY A 261 0.63 -15.48 14.12
C GLY A 261 -0.54 -16.16 13.38
N LEU A 262 -1.56 -15.41 12.98
CA LEU A 262 -2.71 -15.92 12.23
C LEU A 262 -2.48 -15.95 10.72
N VAL A 263 -1.46 -15.27 10.20
CA VAL A 263 -1.21 -15.14 8.77
C VAL A 263 -0.19 -16.16 8.32
N ASP A 264 -0.65 -17.22 7.63
CA ASP A 264 0.19 -18.22 6.98
C ASP A 264 0.39 -17.83 5.49
N ALA A 265 1.24 -16.82 5.25
CA ALA A 265 1.55 -16.32 3.90
C ALA A 265 2.22 -17.42 3.04
N ASP A 266 3.04 -18.28 3.64
CA ASP A 266 3.70 -19.38 2.95
C ASP A 266 2.70 -20.39 2.42
N ARG A 267 1.68 -20.72 3.19
CA ARG A 267 0.62 -21.61 2.76
C ARG A 267 -0.21 -20.99 1.63
N LEU A 268 -0.59 -19.73 1.73
CA LEU A 268 -1.28 -19.02 0.64
C LEU A 268 -0.45 -19.07 -0.65
N ARG A 269 0.83 -18.74 -0.59
CA ARG A 269 1.74 -18.74 -1.73
C ARG A 269 1.90 -20.11 -2.36
N ARG A 270 1.99 -21.18 -1.56
CA ARG A 270 2.13 -22.57 -2.05
C ARG A 270 0.90 -23.10 -2.78
N TYR A 271 -0.27 -22.56 -2.48
CA TYR A 271 -1.54 -22.96 -3.10
C TYR A 271 -2.03 -21.97 -4.15
N ALA A 272 -1.34 -20.86 -4.37
CA ALA A 272 -1.64 -19.91 -5.42
C ALA A 272 -0.93 -20.27 -6.73
N PHE A 273 -1.57 -19.99 -7.86
CA PHE A 273 -1.02 -20.21 -9.19
C PHE A 273 -1.70 -19.31 -10.22
N ILE A 274 -1.08 -19.11 -11.38
CA ILE A 274 -1.69 -18.41 -12.51
C ILE A 274 -2.46 -19.43 -13.35
N SER A 275 -3.77 -19.23 -13.46
CA SER A 275 -4.66 -19.99 -14.34
C SER A 275 -4.95 -19.20 -15.63
N GLU A 276 -5.65 -19.82 -16.59
CA GLU A 276 -6.18 -19.16 -17.78
C GLU A 276 -7.06 -17.93 -17.47
N ARG A 277 -7.69 -17.92 -16.27
CA ARG A 277 -8.58 -16.86 -15.79
C ARG A 277 -7.87 -15.83 -14.90
N GLY A 278 -6.58 -15.99 -14.63
CA GLY A 278 -5.76 -15.14 -13.77
C GLY A 278 -5.30 -15.82 -12.49
N LEU A 279 -4.99 -15.04 -11.44
CA LEU A 279 -4.53 -15.55 -10.15
C LEU A 279 -5.63 -16.38 -9.49
N ALA A 280 -5.32 -17.63 -9.21
CA ALA A 280 -6.22 -18.60 -8.60
C ALA A 280 -5.63 -19.18 -7.31
N LEU A 281 -6.49 -19.64 -6.42
CA LEU A 281 -6.13 -20.35 -5.20
C LEU A 281 -6.65 -21.79 -5.25
N TYR A 282 -5.79 -22.77 -5.02
CA TYR A 282 -6.22 -24.14 -4.87
C TYR A 282 -7.00 -24.34 -3.57
N GLU A 283 -8.11 -25.05 -3.61
CA GLU A 283 -9.09 -25.23 -2.51
C GLU A 283 -8.47 -25.44 -1.11
N PRO A 284 -7.41 -26.28 -0.92
CA PRO A 284 -6.78 -26.44 0.39
C PRO A 284 -6.11 -25.18 0.97
N GLY A 285 -5.92 -24.14 0.15
CA GLY A 285 -5.42 -22.83 0.58
C GLY A 285 -6.47 -21.92 1.22
N LEU A 286 -7.78 -22.23 1.05
CA LEU A 286 -8.87 -21.39 1.54
C LEU A 286 -8.84 -21.15 3.06
N GLY A 287 -8.43 -22.15 3.84
CA GLY A 287 -8.29 -21.99 5.29
C GLY A 287 -7.24 -20.94 5.68
N ALA A 288 -6.14 -20.84 4.94
CA ALA A 288 -5.13 -19.81 5.18
C ALA A 288 -5.65 -18.42 4.77
N LEU A 289 -6.45 -18.33 3.69
CA LEU A 289 -7.12 -17.09 3.29
C LEU A 289 -8.12 -16.63 4.35
N GLU A 290 -8.94 -17.53 4.90
CA GLU A 290 -9.89 -17.22 5.98
C GLU A 290 -9.17 -16.67 7.21
N MET A 291 -8.06 -17.28 7.61
CA MET A 291 -7.26 -16.81 8.75
C MET A 291 -6.63 -15.43 8.48
N PHE A 292 -6.12 -15.21 7.28
CA PHE A 292 -5.58 -13.91 6.86
C PHE A 292 -6.65 -12.81 6.93
N LEU A 293 -7.82 -13.03 6.35
CA LEU A 293 -8.92 -12.06 6.36
C LEU A 293 -9.44 -11.81 7.78
N THR A 294 -9.46 -12.85 8.63
CA THR A 294 -9.78 -12.72 10.06
C THR A 294 -8.77 -11.81 10.77
N ALA A 295 -7.48 -12.03 10.55
CA ALA A 295 -6.42 -11.20 11.14
C ALA A 295 -6.53 -9.74 10.69
N ARG A 296 -6.73 -9.51 9.38
CA ARG A 296 -6.93 -8.18 8.80
C ARG A 296 -8.12 -7.47 9.43
N LEU A 297 -9.27 -8.13 9.49
CA LEU A 297 -10.48 -7.57 10.09
C LEU A 297 -10.31 -7.28 11.59
N PHE A 298 -9.57 -8.13 12.30
CA PHE A 298 -9.23 -7.91 13.70
C PHE A 298 -8.37 -6.66 13.90
N LEU A 299 -7.39 -6.40 13.04
CA LEU A 299 -6.57 -5.18 13.09
C LEU A 299 -7.41 -3.94 12.82
N TYR A 300 -8.32 -3.97 11.81
CA TYR A 300 -9.22 -2.85 11.56
C TYR A 300 -10.01 -2.47 12.81
N ASN A 301 -10.59 -3.47 13.49
CA ASN A 301 -11.38 -3.23 14.68
C ASN A 301 -10.58 -2.80 15.91
N THR A 302 -9.33 -3.29 16.02
CA THR A 302 -8.52 -3.10 17.24
C THR A 302 -7.62 -1.87 17.13
N ILE A 303 -7.01 -1.62 15.97
CA ILE A 303 -6.02 -0.57 15.76
C ILE A 303 -6.64 0.62 15.01
N TYR A 304 -7.02 0.44 13.75
CA TYR A 304 -7.39 1.56 12.88
C TYR A 304 -8.73 2.19 13.28
N PHE A 305 -9.68 1.38 13.79
CA PHE A 305 -10.97 1.85 14.30
C PHE A 305 -10.98 2.05 15.81
N HIS A 306 -9.82 2.08 16.46
CA HIS A 306 -9.78 2.33 17.91
C HIS A 306 -10.38 3.71 18.22
N ARG A 307 -11.32 3.76 19.20
CA ARG A 307 -12.08 4.98 19.53
C ARG A 307 -11.21 6.24 19.77
N THR A 308 -10.05 6.06 20.41
CA THR A 308 -9.13 7.17 20.66
C THR A 308 -8.35 7.58 19.41
N VAL A 309 -8.00 6.63 18.53
CA VAL A 309 -7.41 6.92 17.22
C VAL A 309 -8.38 7.81 16.44
N ARG A 310 -9.63 7.39 16.30
CA ARG A 310 -10.65 8.15 15.58
C ARG A 310 -10.94 9.52 16.20
N ALA A 311 -10.84 9.65 17.54
CA ALA A 311 -10.95 10.95 18.21
C ALA A 311 -9.80 11.90 17.83
N ILE A 312 -8.57 11.38 17.72
CA ILE A 312 -7.40 12.15 17.25
C ILE A 312 -7.57 12.50 15.76
N ASP A 313 -8.09 11.57 14.94
CA ASP A 313 -8.36 11.82 13.52
C ASP A 313 -9.36 12.96 13.30
N LEU A 314 -10.35 13.12 14.18
CA LEU A 314 -11.28 14.24 14.10
C LEU A 314 -10.60 15.60 14.34
N ASP A 315 -9.66 15.68 15.30
CA ASP A 315 -8.86 16.89 15.52
C ASP A 315 -7.87 17.11 14.35
N LEU A 316 -7.24 16.03 13.89
CA LEU A 316 -6.32 16.07 12.76
C LEU A 316 -7.01 16.54 11.48
N ALA A 317 -8.24 16.09 11.20
CA ALA A 317 -9.02 16.53 10.05
C ALA A 317 -9.25 18.04 10.00
N GLU A 318 -9.36 18.70 11.17
CA GLU A 318 -9.50 20.15 11.26
C GLU A 318 -8.15 20.89 11.14
N ALA A 319 -7.07 20.29 11.65
CA ALA A 319 -5.76 20.93 11.76
C ALA A 319 -4.81 20.66 10.57
N PHE A 320 -5.03 19.57 9.82
CA PHE A 320 -4.05 19.01 8.89
C PHE A 320 -3.84 19.86 7.65
N ALA A 321 -4.91 20.15 6.93
CA ALA A 321 -4.82 20.90 5.69
C ALA A 321 -4.24 22.33 5.89
N PRO A 322 -4.65 23.10 6.91
CA PRO A 322 -4.01 24.38 7.22
C PRO A 322 -2.52 24.24 7.56
N ALA A 323 -2.13 23.19 8.25
CA ALA A 323 -0.73 22.94 8.61
C ALA A 323 0.13 22.57 7.37
N VAL A 324 -0.38 21.76 6.47
CA VAL A 324 0.31 21.45 5.20
C VAL A 324 0.40 22.72 4.33
N ASP A 325 -0.66 23.51 4.25
CA ASP A 325 -0.66 24.77 3.50
C ASP A 325 0.37 25.78 4.04
N ALA A 326 0.60 25.80 5.35
CA ALA A 326 1.63 26.65 5.97
C ALA A 326 3.06 26.17 5.64
N LEU A 327 3.27 24.87 5.42
CA LEU A 327 4.58 24.32 5.10
C LEU A 327 4.89 24.28 3.60
N PHE A 328 3.92 23.81 2.84
CA PHE A 328 4.08 23.49 1.42
C PHE A 328 3.42 24.52 0.50
N GLY A 329 2.51 25.32 1.04
CA GLY A 329 1.63 26.18 0.25
C GLY A 329 0.51 25.37 -0.41
N GLN A 330 -0.34 26.06 -1.15
CA GLN A 330 -1.43 25.43 -1.91
C GLN A 330 -0.94 25.01 -3.31
N ARG A 331 0.20 24.32 -3.36
CA ARG A 331 0.79 23.84 -4.61
C ARG A 331 0.31 22.42 -4.90
N ASN A 332 0.12 22.10 -6.18
CA ASN A 332 -0.10 20.73 -6.60
C ASN A 332 1.21 19.93 -6.48
N PRO A 333 1.31 18.90 -5.64
CA PRO A 333 2.53 18.11 -5.50
C PRO A 333 3.02 17.47 -6.80
N LEU A 334 2.11 17.17 -7.73
CA LEU A 334 2.46 16.60 -9.03
C LEU A 334 3.22 17.59 -9.94
N GLU A 335 3.01 18.90 -9.74
CA GLU A 335 3.65 19.96 -10.52
C GLU A 335 4.99 20.41 -9.91
N ASP A 336 5.29 20.02 -8.67
CA ASP A 336 6.51 20.39 -7.94
C ASP A 336 7.05 19.20 -7.12
N LEU A 337 7.41 18.12 -7.82
CA LEU A 337 7.99 16.92 -7.20
C LEU A 337 9.25 17.22 -6.37
N PRO A 338 10.17 18.10 -6.77
CA PRO A 338 11.32 18.44 -5.95
C PRO A 338 10.94 19.00 -4.57
N ALA A 339 10.00 19.95 -4.51
CA ALA A 339 9.52 20.48 -3.24
C ALA A 339 8.69 19.45 -2.45
N TYR A 340 7.96 18.57 -3.15
CA TYR A 340 7.23 17.47 -2.51
C TYR A 340 8.17 16.46 -1.84
N ALA A 341 9.37 16.23 -2.39
CA ALA A 341 10.37 15.34 -1.79
C ALA A 341 10.82 15.80 -0.40
N ASP A 342 10.74 17.11 -0.11
CA ASP A 342 11.12 17.70 1.17
C ASP A 342 9.95 17.74 2.18
N LEU A 343 8.71 17.45 1.72
CA LEU A 343 7.54 17.42 2.58
C LEU A 343 7.39 16.02 3.21
N ASP A 344 7.71 15.90 4.48
CA ASP A 344 7.56 14.68 5.26
C ASP A 344 6.87 14.93 6.62
N GLU A 345 6.58 13.83 7.32
CA GLU A 345 5.86 13.90 8.60
C GLU A 345 6.72 14.51 9.71
N TYR A 346 8.05 14.34 9.67
CA TYR A 346 8.95 14.93 10.67
C TYR A 346 8.99 16.45 10.55
N ALA A 347 9.04 16.97 9.34
CA ALA A 347 8.97 18.41 9.11
C ALA A 347 7.65 18.99 9.62
N LEU A 348 6.52 18.30 9.35
CA LEU A 348 5.20 18.71 9.82
C LEU A 348 5.11 18.67 11.36
N ILE A 349 5.49 17.57 12.00
CA ILE A 349 5.44 17.41 13.46
C ILE A 349 6.38 18.41 14.16
N HIS A 350 7.57 18.64 13.60
CA HIS A 350 8.50 19.64 14.15
C HIS A 350 7.87 21.04 14.15
N GLN A 351 7.28 21.45 13.04
CA GLN A 351 6.64 22.76 12.95
C GLN A 351 5.36 22.85 13.81
N ALA A 352 4.57 21.76 13.86
CA ALA A 352 3.40 21.65 14.73
C ALA A 352 3.77 21.84 16.22
N ALA A 353 4.92 21.32 16.63
CA ALA A 353 5.42 21.52 17.99
C ALA A 353 5.78 23.00 18.28
N ARG A 354 6.24 23.76 17.28
CA ARG A 354 6.46 25.21 17.40
C ARG A 354 5.14 25.95 17.55
N TRP A 355 4.15 25.68 16.68
CA TRP A 355 2.82 26.25 16.80
C TRP A 355 2.17 25.95 18.17
N ALA A 356 2.30 24.72 18.65
CA ALA A 356 1.76 24.32 19.95
C ALA A 356 2.36 25.12 21.14
N ARG A 357 3.54 25.71 20.97
CA ARG A 357 4.17 26.64 21.93
C ARG A 357 3.82 28.10 21.71
N GLY A 358 3.02 28.41 20.68
CA GLY A 358 2.62 29.77 20.31
C GLY A 358 3.60 30.48 19.35
N GLU A 359 4.61 29.76 18.83
CA GLU A 359 5.52 30.29 17.81
C GLU A 359 4.81 30.28 16.44
N ASP A 360 5.02 31.28 15.59
CA ASP A 360 4.43 31.35 14.25
C ASP A 360 2.89 31.20 14.25
N VAL A 361 2.20 31.84 15.21
CA VAL A 361 0.74 31.83 15.35
C VAL A 361 0.19 33.23 15.17
N SER A 362 -0.90 33.41 14.41
CA SER A 362 -1.54 34.70 14.13
C SER A 362 -3.03 34.50 13.85
N GLU A 363 -3.87 35.48 14.25
CA GLU A 363 -5.28 35.49 13.82
C GLU A 363 -5.40 35.81 12.32
N ASP A 364 -4.47 36.62 11.78
CA ASP A 364 -4.41 37.00 10.37
C ASP A 364 -3.41 36.10 9.64
N VAL A 365 -3.92 35.03 8.98
CA VAL A 365 -3.16 34.10 8.15
C VAL A 365 -3.61 34.22 6.70
N SER A 366 -2.68 34.48 5.81
CA SER A 366 -2.90 34.55 4.37
C SER A 366 -2.37 33.32 3.64
N PRO A 367 -2.86 32.98 2.44
CA PRO A 367 -2.30 31.90 1.64
C PRO A 367 -0.79 32.06 1.42
N GLY A 368 -0.01 31.01 1.68
CA GLY A 368 1.47 31.03 1.59
C GLY A 368 2.18 31.53 2.86
N ASP A 369 1.45 31.90 3.89
CA ASP A 369 2.00 32.21 5.21
C ASP A 369 2.40 30.93 5.93
N ARG A 370 3.55 30.94 6.61
CA ARG A 370 4.01 29.79 7.43
C ARG A 370 3.36 29.76 8.82
N ARG A 371 2.52 30.75 9.14
CA ARG A 371 1.78 30.83 10.39
C ARG A 371 0.47 30.06 10.31
N VAL A 372 -0.05 29.68 11.46
CA VAL A 372 -1.39 29.09 11.61
C VAL A 372 -2.23 29.89 12.61
N THR A 373 -3.56 29.69 12.58
CA THR A 373 -4.44 30.31 13.55
C THR A 373 -4.28 29.72 14.95
N PRO A 374 -4.61 30.45 16.04
CA PRO A 374 -4.61 29.92 17.41
C PRO A 374 -5.44 28.65 17.56
N GLY A 375 -6.55 28.51 16.82
CA GLY A 375 -7.38 27.31 16.80
C GLY A 375 -6.61 26.10 16.29
N VAL A 376 -5.93 26.21 15.15
CA VAL A 376 -5.11 25.14 14.56
C VAL A 376 -3.93 24.80 15.49
N ALA A 377 -3.25 25.79 16.06
CA ALA A 377 -2.17 25.59 17.02
C ALA A 377 -2.65 24.84 18.28
N GLY A 378 -3.86 25.17 18.77
CA GLY A 378 -4.51 24.50 19.90
C GLY A 378 -4.82 23.03 19.61
N LEU A 379 -5.31 22.69 18.42
CA LEU A 379 -5.56 21.31 18.00
C LEU A 379 -4.25 20.51 17.94
N TRP A 380 -3.20 21.04 17.32
CA TRP A 380 -1.89 20.39 17.29
C TRP A 380 -1.31 20.17 18.69
N ARG A 381 -1.49 21.14 19.59
CA ARG A 381 -1.11 20.98 21.01
C ARG A 381 -1.86 19.80 21.66
N GLY A 382 -3.15 19.68 21.40
CA GLY A 382 -3.99 18.57 21.86
C GLY A 382 -3.50 17.22 21.33
N ILE A 383 -3.24 17.13 20.02
CA ILE A 383 -2.75 15.93 19.34
C ILE A 383 -1.40 15.50 19.92
N LEU A 384 -0.41 16.40 19.96
CA LEU A 384 0.94 16.11 20.44
C LEU A 384 0.99 15.71 21.92
N LEU A 385 0.08 16.22 22.74
CA LEU A 385 -0.05 15.86 24.16
C LEU A 385 -1.01 14.69 24.40
N ARG A 386 -1.55 14.08 23.34
CA ARG A 386 -2.57 13.01 23.39
C ARG A 386 -3.79 13.41 24.22
N ARG A 387 -4.28 14.61 23.98
CA ARG A 387 -5.48 15.20 24.60
C ARG A 387 -6.48 15.60 23.53
N PRO A 388 -7.12 14.62 22.82
CA PRO A 388 -8.08 14.93 21.78
C PRO A 388 -9.25 15.71 22.35
N THR A 389 -9.79 16.64 21.56
CA THR A 389 -10.94 17.46 21.94
C THR A 389 -12.26 16.66 21.91
N TRP A 390 -12.24 15.47 21.32
CA TRP A 390 -13.42 14.64 21.13
C TRP A 390 -13.41 13.41 22.04
N ARG A 391 -14.57 13.12 22.66
CA ARG A 391 -14.78 11.94 23.49
C ARG A 391 -15.94 11.12 22.96
N THR A 392 -15.75 9.82 22.78
CA THR A 392 -16.79 8.87 22.37
C THR A 392 -17.89 8.81 23.42
N VAL A 393 -19.14 9.05 23.01
CA VAL A 393 -20.33 8.94 23.87
C VAL A 393 -21.22 7.78 23.45
N ARG A 394 -21.16 7.35 22.19
CA ARG A 394 -21.93 6.21 21.68
C ARG A 394 -21.15 5.49 20.61
N GLU A 395 -21.28 4.16 20.59
CA GLU A 395 -20.73 3.29 19.54
C GLU A 395 -21.78 2.27 19.14
N ILE A 396 -21.95 2.06 17.83
CA ILE A 396 -22.80 1.03 17.25
C ILE A 396 -21.99 0.34 16.16
N ARG A 397 -22.08 -0.99 16.10
CA ARG A 397 -21.43 -1.80 15.09
C ARG A 397 -22.48 -2.59 14.31
N ARG A 398 -22.30 -2.66 12.99
CA ARG A 398 -23.09 -3.46 12.05
C ARG A 398 -22.16 -4.14 11.05
N ASP A 399 -22.62 -5.21 10.44
CA ASP A 399 -21.88 -5.88 9.38
C ASP A 399 -22.81 -6.45 8.29
N SER A 400 -22.21 -6.87 7.17
CA SER A 400 -22.94 -7.37 5.99
C SER A 400 -23.74 -8.67 6.24
N ARG A 401 -23.50 -9.39 7.33
CA ARG A 401 -24.30 -10.58 7.71
C ARG A 401 -25.73 -10.24 8.08
N SER A 402 -26.03 -8.97 8.33
CA SER A 402 -27.40 -8.46 8.49
C SER A 402 -28.23 -8.50 7.19
N GLY A 403 -27.63 -8.82 6.05
CA GLY A 403 -28.27 -8.78 4.72
C GLY A 403 -28.40 -7.37 4.14
N LEU A 404 -27.85 -6.36 4.81
CA LEU A 404 -27.87 -4.96 4.37
C LEU A 404 -26.60 -4.61 3.58
N SER A 405 -26.75 -3.76 2.57
CA SER A 405 -25.62 -3.14 1.88
C SER A 405 -24.86 -2.16 2.79
N GLN A 406 -23.63 -1.82 2.43
CA GLN A 406 -22.84 -0.82 3.16
C GLN A 406 -23.62 0.50 3.32
N SER A 407 -24.20 1.02 2.23
CA SER A 407 -24.96 2.26 2.21
C SER A 407 -26.22 2.23 3.11
N GLU A 408 -26.90 1.10 3.18
CA GLU A 408 -28.03 0.91 4.09
C GLU A 408 -27.59 0.88 5.55
N ILE A 409 -26.46 0.22 5.83
CA ILE A 409 -25.87 0.20 7.18
C ILE A 409 -25.47 1.62 7.61
N GLU A 410 -24.80 2.36 6.74
CA GLU A 410 -24.38 3.74 7.01
C GLU A 410 -25.59 4.66 7.23
N ALA A 411 -26.64 4.52 6.41
CA ALA A 411 -27.87 5.29 6.54
C ALA A 411 -28.58 5.00 7.87
N GLN A 412 -28.67 3.73 8.25
CA GLN A 412 -29.28 3.34 9.55
C GLN A 412 -28.49 3.91 10.73
N LEU A 413 -27.15 3.76 10.72
CA LEU A 413 -26.30 4.28 11.78
C LEU A 413 -26.40 5.80 11.87
N THR A 414 -26.42 6.49 10.73
CA THR A 414 -26.60 7.94 10.67
C THR A 414 -27.94 8.36 11.27
N ALA A 415 -29.02 7.67 10.93
CA ALA A 415 -30.35 7.96 11.47
C ALA A 415 -30.43 7.69 12.99
N GLU A 416 -29.92 6.54 13.46
CA GLU A 416 -29.92 6.17 14.88
C GLU A 416 -29.10 7.13 15.75
N MET A 417 -28.03 7.72 15.20
CA MET A 417 -27.10 8.59 15.91
C MET A 417 -27.41 10.07 15.67
N GLY A 418 -27.98 10.43 14.51
CA GLY A 418 -28.27 11.79 14.11
C GLY A 418 -29.36 12.46 14.94
N ALA A 419 -30.30 11.69 15.51
CA ALA A 419 -31.29 12.21 16.44
C ALA A 419 -30.67 12.88 17.70
N ALA A 420 -29.46 12.49 18.09
CA ALA A 420 -28.68 13.11 19.17
C ALA A 420 -27.85 14.31 18.71
N SER A 421 -27.64 14.50 17.39
CA SER A 421 -26.81 15.55 16.79
C SER A 421 -27.55 16.89 16.55
N ALA A 422 -28.86 16.95 16.77
CA ALA A 422 -29.68 18.14 16.47
C ALA A 422 -29.24 19.43 17.17
N ASN A 423 -28.35 19.34 18.16
CA ASN A 423 -27.84 20.48 18.93
C ASN A 423 -26.41 20.90 18.54
N GLY A 424 -25.81 20.37 17.47
CA GLY A 424 -24.47 20.74 16.99
C GLY A 424 -23.30 20.36 17.93
N ARG A 425 -23.57 19.63 19.02
CA ARG A 425 -22.57 19.22 20.02
C ARG A 425 -21.92 17.87 19.72
N LEU A 426 -22.54 17.08 18.85
CA LEU A 426 -22.09 15.74 18.51
C LEU A 426 -21.55 15.70 17.08
N ARG A 427 -20.41 15.02 16.90
CA ARG A 427 -19.85 14.67 15.61
C ARG A 427 -20.00 13.18 15.36
N LEU A 428 -20.49 12.83 14.18
CA LEU A 428 -20.62 11.45 13.75
C LEU A 428 -19.38 11.02 12.97
N ASP A 429 -18.88 9.84 13.26
CA ASP A 429 -17.80 9.17 12.55
C ASP A 429 -18.23 7.75 12.16
N LEU A 430 -18.05 7.41 10.88
CA LEU A 430 -18.31 6.09 10.31
C LEU A 430 -17.02 5.51 9.80
N ALA A 431 -16.56 4.42 10.43
CA ALA A 431 -15.38 3.70 10.00
C ALA A 431 -15.81 2.40 9.31
N VAL A 432 -15.34 2.18 8.08
CA VAL A 432 -15.74 1.04 7.23
C VAL A 432 -14.53 0.16 6.92
N ALA A 433 -14.64 -1.13 7.22
CA ALA A 433 -13.74 -2.16 6.75
C ALA A 433 -14.44 -3.01 5.70
N ASP A 434 -13.95 -3.02 4.48
CA ASP A 434 -14.40 -3.89 3.40
C ASP A 434 -13.30 -4.91 3.08
N ALA A 435 -13.61 -6.19 3.19
CA ALA A 435 -12.68 -7.28 2.87
C ALA A 435 -12.61 -7.59 1.38
N ARG A 436 -13.55 -7.06 0.58
CA ARG A 436 -13.60 -7.29 -0.88
C ARG A 436 -12.50 -6.49 -1.58
N PRO A 437 -11.99 -6.99 -2.72
CA PRO A 437 -11.04 -6.23 -3.52
C PRO A 437 -11.73 -4.98 -4.08
N GLN A 438 -11.04 -3.85 -4.01
CA GLN A 438 -11.54 -2.58 -4.54
C GLN A 438 -11.35 -2.43 -6.05
N ASN A 439 -10.76 -3.43 -6.72
CA ASN A 439 -10.51 -3.39 -8.15
C ASN A 439 -11.79 -3.71 -8.95
N PRO A 440 -12.25 -2.84 -9.87
CA PRO A 440 -13.45 -3.06 -10.68
C PRO A 440 -13.41 -4.33 -11.56
N ILE A 441 -12.23 -4.88 -11.82
CA ILE A 441 -12.09 -6.09 -12.67
C ILE A 441 -12.34 -7.37 -11.88
N LEU A 442 -12.08 -7.33 -10.58
CA LEU A 442 -12.55 -8.32 -9.62
C LEU A 442 -13.88 -7.84 -9.02
N ALA A 443 -14.61 -7.01 -9.77
CA ALA A 443 -15.95 -6.56 -9.40
C ALA A 443 -16.76 -7.74 -8.92
N GLU A 444 -17.48 -7.58 -7.80
CA GLU A 444 -18.28 -8.60 -7.14
C GLU A 444 -17.58 -9.43 -6.05
N GLY A 445 -16.33 -9.09 -5.66
CA GLY A 445 -15.66 -9.79 -4.55
C GLY A 445 -15.48 -11.28 -4.82
N GLN A 446 -15.19 -11.65 -6.07
CA GLN A 446 -15.02 -13.03 -6.47
C GLN A 446 -13.57 -13.49 -6.30
N LEU A 447 -13.40 -14.76 -5.97
CA LEU A 447 -12.12 -15.45 -5.93
C LEU A 447 -12.15 -16.61 -6.92
N ILE A 448 -11.11 -16.76 -7.74
CA ILE A 448 -10.92 -17.94 -8.58
C ILE A 448 -10.37 -19.06 -7.70
N VAL A 449 -11.12 -20.15 -7.60
CA VAL A 449 -10.76 -21.34 -6.81
C VAL A 449 -10.65 -22.54 -7.71
N ALA A 450 -9.50 -23.21 -7.67
CA ALA A 450 -9.36 -24.52 -8.27
C ALA A 450 -9.82 -25.59 -7.29
N ARG A 451 -10.80 -26.38 -7.67
CA ARG A 451 -11.34 -27.49 -6.91
C ARG A 451 -10.44 -28.72 -7.05
N ARG A 452 -10.63 -29.70 -6.15
CA ARG A 452 -9.88 -30.96 -6.18
C ARG A 452 -10.14 -31.83 -7.42
N ASP A 453 -11.26 -31.63 -8.08
CA ASP A 453 -11.61 -32.28 -9.37
C ASP A 453 -11.01 -31.59 -10.61
N GLY A 454 -10.26 -30.49 -10.40
CA GLY A 454 -9.61 -29.73 -11.45
C GLY A 454 -10.48 -28.61 -12.05
N THR A 455 -11.72 -28.44 -11.58
CA THR A 455 -12.58 -27.33 -12.06
C THR A 455 -12.14 -25.99 -11.48
N LEU A 456 -12.28 -24.93 -12.28
CA LEU A 456 -12.06 -23.53 -11.85
C LEU A 456 -13.41 -22.86 -11.60
N ASP A 457 -13.65 -22.52 -10.36
CA ASP A 457 -14.84 -21.78 -9.93
C ASP A 457 -14.51 -20.32 -9.65
N SER A 458 -15.50 -19.45 -9.88
CA SER A 458 -15.54 -18.11 -9.30
C SER A 458 -16.74 -18.04 -8.38
N ALA A 459 -16.52 -17.66 -7.13
CA ALA A 459 -17.60 -17.50 -6.18
C ALA A 459 -17.44 -16.18 -5.42
N PRO A 460 -18.55 -15.52 -5.05
CA PRO A 460 -18.52 -14.36 -4.17
C PRO A 460 -17.78 -14.71 -2.86
N LEU A 461 -17.00 -13.76 -2.36
CA LEU A 461 -16.21 -13.95 -1.15
C LEU A 461 -17.08 -14.36 0.06
N GLU A 462 -18.27 -13.76 0.17
CA GLU A 462 -19.24 -14.05 1.23
C GLU A 462 -19.68 -15.52 1.25
N THR A 463 -19.83 -16.12 0.05
CA THR A 463 -20.24 -17.53 -0.10
C THR A 463 -19.09 -18.49 0.27
N LEU A 464 -17.83 -18.07 0.00
CA LEU A 464 -16.66 -18.89 0.32
C LEU A 464 -16.29 -18.80 1.78
N LEU A 465 -16.58 -17.66 2.42
CA LEU A 465 -16.18 -17.32 3.78
C LEU A 465 -17.41 -16.96 4.64
N GLU A 466 -18.40 -17.86 4.67
CA GLU A 466 -19.71 -17.64 5.36
C GLU A 466 -19.59 -17.11 6.79
N ARG A 467 -18.45 -17.34 7.45
CA ARG A 467 -18.19 -16.92 8.83
C ARG A 467 -17.67 -15.50 8.96
N LEU A 468 -17.20 -14.90 7.88
CA LEU A 468 -16.58 -13.58 7.88
C LEU A 468 -17.49 -12.56 7.20
N PRO A 469 -17.76 -11.42 7.84
CA PRO A 469 -18.47 -10.35 7.16
C PRO A 469 -17.55 -9.73 6.08
N ALA A 470 -18.08 -9.53 4.89
CA ALA A 470 -17.38 -8.81 3.83
C ALA A 470 -17.18 -7.33 4.20
N VAL A 471 -18.20 -6.73 4.84
CA VAL A 471 -18.18 -5.32 5.26
C VAL A 471 -18.51 -5.23 6.75
N VAL A 472 -17.74 -4.42 7.47
CA VAL A 472 -18.02 -4.02 8.86
C VAL A 472 -18.04 -2.50 8.93
N VAL A 473 -19.08 -1.94 9.51
CA VAL A 473 -19.22 -0.51 9.76
C VAL A 473 -19.32 -0.27 11.27
N VAL A 474 -18.46 0.63 11.76
CA VAL A 474 -18.48 1.11 13.15
C VAL A 474 -18.87 2.57 13.16
N GLY A 475 -20.06 2.87 13.64
CA GLY A 475 -20.54 4.24 13.82
C GLY A 475 -20.27 4.71 15.24
N ARG A 476 -19.72 5.91 15.38
CA ARG A 476 -19.49 6.56 16.68
C ARG A 476 -20.01 7.98 16.70
N ALA A 477 -20.63 8.35 17.82
CA ALA A 477 -20.89 9.74 18.15
C ALA A 477 -19.83 10.23 19.14
N TYR A 478 -19.30 11.40 18.86
CA TYR A 478 -18.31 12.08 19.69
C TYR A 478 -18.89 13.39 20.20
N GLU A 479 -18.66 13.67 21.48
CA GLU A 479 -18.95 14.95 22.11
C GLU A 479 -17.64 15.71 22.32
N ARG A 480 -17.68 17.03 22.14
CA ARG A 480 -16.52 17.88 22.45
C ARG A 480 -16.26 17.86 23.96
N ALA A 481 -15.07 17.52 24.38
CA ALA A 481 -14.68 17.58 25.77
C ALA A 481 -14.74 19.04 26.29
N ALA A 482 -15.32 19.20 27.49
CA ALA A 482 -15.52 20.52 28.11
C ALA A 482 -14.16 21.19 28.49
#